data_7c997d0b2b60f0a8c8c2aead87497792
#
_entry.id   7c997d0b2b60f0a8c8c2aead87497792
#
_cell.length_a   1.000
_cell.length_b   1.000
_cell.length_c   1.000
_cell.angle_alpha   90.00
_cell.angle_beta   90.00
_cell.angle_gamma   90.00
#
_symmetry.space_group_name_H-M   'P 1'
#
loop_
_entity.id
_entity.type
_entity.pdbx_description
1 polymer ?
#
loop_
_entity_poly.entity_id
_entity_poly.type
_entity_poly.pdbx_seq_one_letter_code
_entity_poly.pdbx_strand_id
1 'polypeptide(L)'
;MGGVSMEKYYLAVDIGASSGRHILGTVKEGKILLEEIYRFENGMKRKQGKLCWDVESLFAEILEGMKQCKKLGKIPVSMGIDTWAVDFVLLNKEGEILGEAVGYRDNRTKGMDEEVYKTIPLTQLYERTGIQKQIFNTIYQLTAVKNHTPGYLKEAEDFLMIPDYFHYLLTGVKKQEYTNATTTQLVSPDTGTWDYDLIQSLGLPQELFGPLSMPGTLVGVLTKKVKEEVGFDCQVILPATHDTASAVMAVPVVPGASMEDMLYISSGTWSLMGTELLKADCSMKSMESNFTNEGGYDTRYRYLKNIMGLWMIQSVKKELLEKGEEYSFAQLCEMASKESISSLVDCNDTSFLAPESMITAVREYCKENDLQVPNTPGEISAVIYNSLALCYAKTIKELESITGKTYASIHVVGGGSNAEYLNQLTADVTERTVYAGPGEATAIGNLLAQMLANHEFNGLKQAREGVYQSFAVKEYKPLKI
;
A
#
# COMPACT_ATOMS: atom_id res chain seq x y z
N MET A 1 19.15 -40.78 -9.46
CA MET A 1 19.96 -39.58 -9.79
C MET A 1 19.11 -38.36 -9.41
N GLY A 2 19.35 -37.77 -8.25
CA GLY A 2 18.68 -36.57 -7.84
C GLY A 2 19.22 -35.42 -8.68
N GLY A 3 18.42 -34.95 -9.62
CA GLY A 3 18.73 -33.70 -10.34
C GLY A 3 18.81 -32.56 -9.33
N VAL A 4 19.94 -31.90 -9.27
CA VAL A 4 20.06 -30.63 -8.55
C VAL A 4 19.09 -29.66 -9.25
N SER A 5 17.91 -29.43 -8.66
CA SER A 5 17.02 -28.42 -9.14
C SER A 5 17.77 -27.07 -9.07
N MET A 6 17.98 -26.43 -10.21
CA MET A 6 18.59 -25.10 -10.22
C MET A 6 17.73 -24.16 -9.36
N GLU A 7 18.36 -23.45 -8.46
CA GLU A 7 17.71 -22.48 -7.58
C GLU A 7 17.05 -21.39 -8.46
N LYS A 8 15.74 -21.22 -8.28
CA LYS A 8 14.99 -20.18 -9.00
C LYS A 8 14.97 -18.90 -8.17
N TYR A 9 15.28 -17.79 -8.82
CA TYR A 9 15.19 -16.46 -8.25
C TYR A 9 14.01 -15.71 -8.81
N TYR A 10 13.39 -14.88 -7.99
CA TYR A 10 12.29 -13.97 -8.31
C TYR A 10 12.71 -12.58 -7.90
N LEU A 11 12.40 -11.56 -8.70
CA LEU A 11 12.77 -10.18 -8.38
C LEU A 11 11.52 -9.33 -8.11
N ALA A 12 11.43 -8.81 -6.90
CA ALA A 12 10.48 -7.76 -6.55
C ALA A 12 11.14 -6.38 -6.66
N VAL A 13 10.48 -5.47 -7.34
CA VAL A 13 10.82 -4.04 -7.36
C VAL A 13 9.68 -3.31 -6.65
N ASP A 14 9.94 -2.91 -5.39
CA ASP A 14 8.98 -2.23 -4.52
C ASP A 14 9.36 -0.75 -4.46
N ILE A 15 8.49 0.12 -5.02
CA ILE A 15 8.73 1.56 -5.12
C ILE A 15 7.68 2.30 -4.29
N GLY A 16 8.06 2.72 -3.10
CA GLY A 16 7.26 3.60 -2.27
C GLY A 16 7.43 5.09 -2.62
N ALA A 17 6.68 5.95 -1.95
CA ALA A 17 6.69 7.39 -2.19
C ALA A 17 8.01 8.10 -1.82
N SER A 18 8.88 7.46 -1.03
CA SER A 18 10.15 8.05 -0.55
C SER A 18 11.39 7.25 -0.92
N SER A 19 11.25 5.99 -1.28
CA SER A 19 12.36 5.12 -1.67
C SER A 19 11.86 3.93 -2.49
N GLY A 20 12.77 3.33 -3.27
CA GLY A 20 12.54 2.07 -3.93
C GLY A 20 13.62 1.05 -3.61
N ARG A 21 13.32 -0.22 -3.81
CA ARG A 21 14.24 -1.32 -3.53
C ARG A 21 14.00 -2.51 -4.44
N HIS A 22 15.05 -3.27 -4.65
CA HIS A 22 15.04 -4.52 -5.40
C HIS A 22 15.36 -5.66 -4.43
N ILE A 23 14.46 -6.61 -4.34
CA ILE A 23 14.59 -7.76 -3.45
C ILE A 23 14.49 -9.03 -4.26
N LEU A 24 15.55 -9.83 -4.23
CA LEU A 24 15.53 -11.21 -4.73
C LEU A 24 14.89 -12.11 -3.70
N GLY A 25 13.98 -12.97 -4.18
CA GLY A 25 13.37 -14.03 -3.41
C GLY A 25 13.69 -15.39 -4.02
N THR A 26 13.83 -16.40 -3.19
CA THR A 26 13.93 -17.82 -3.60
C THR A 26 13.21 -18.70 -2.60
N VAL A 27 12.79 -19.89 -3.03
CA VAL A 27 12.22 -20.90 -2.13
C VAL A 27 13.23 -22.03 -1.97
N LYS A 28 13.67 -22.27 -0.73
CA LYS A 28 14.58 -23.35 -0.39
C LYS A 28 14.03 -24.17 0.77
N GLU A 29 13.89 -25.47 0.57
CA GLU A 29 13.33 -26.37 1.59
C GLU A 29 11.97 -25.90 2.15
N GLY A 30 11.12 -25.34 1.27
CA GLY A 30 9.81 -24.81 1.62
C GLY A 30 9.83 -23.44 2.31
N LYS A 31 10.99 -22.83 2.51
CA LYS A 31 11.14 -21.50 3.11
C LYS A 31 11.47 -20.45 2.07
N ILE A 32 10.87 -19.28 2.22
CA ILE A 32 11.15 -18.09 1.42
C ILE A 32 12.38 -17.40 2.01
N LEU A 33 13.37 -17.15 1.17
CA LEU A 33 14.58 -16.41 1.51
C LEU A 33 14.60 -15.12 0.72
N LEU A 34 15.04 -14.02 1.34
CA LEU A 34 15.12 -12.69 0.75
C LEU A 34 16.54 -12.16 0.76
N GLU A 35 16.88 -11.40 -0.26
CA GLU A 35 18.11 -10.64 -0.37
C GLU A 35 17.84 -9.29 -1.00
N GLU A 36 18.01 -8.20 -0.25
CA GLU A 36 17.97 -6.84 -0.81
C GLU A 36 19.26 -6.62 -1.59
N ILE A 37 19.12 -6.32 -2.89
CA ILE A 37 20.28 -6.19 -3.80
C ILE A 37 20.51 -4.76 -4.29
N TYR A 38 19.50 -3.90 -4.16
CA TYR A 38 19.59 -2.51 -4.57
C TYR A 38 18.54 -1.65 -3.86
N ARG A 39 18.89 -0.41 -3.57
CA ARG A 39 18.01 0.60 -2.96
C ARG A 39 18.29 1.97 -3.54
N PHE A 40 17.24 2.77 -3.71
CA PHE A 40 17.34 4.14 -4.23
C PHE A 40 16.33 5.05 -3.54
N GLU A 41 16.55 6.35 -3.60
CA GLU A 41 15.61 7.36 -3.11
C GLU A 41 14.55 7.69 -4.15
N ASN A 42 13.35 8.04 -3.69
CA ASN A 42 12.26 8.51 -4.50
C ASN A 42 11.64 9.77 -3.88
N GLY A 43 10.99 10.57 -4.69
CA GLY A 43 10.26 11.75 -4.26
C GLY A 43 9.71 12.55 -5.42
N MET A 44 8.66 13.30 -5.14
CA MET A 44 8.09 14.22 -6.13
C MET A 44 8.96 15.45 -6.29
N LYS A 45 9.06 15.94 -7.53
CA LYS A 45 9.76 17.17 -7.91
C LYS A 45 8.77 18.17 -8.49
N ARG A 46 9.03 19.47 -8.30
CA ARG A 46 8.25 20.51 -8.97
C ARG A 46 8.69 20.64 -10.43
N LYS A 47 7.77 20.37 -11.35
CA LYS A 47 7.92 20.58 -12.79
C LYS A 47 6.76 21.48 -13.27
N GLN A 48 7.08 22.61 -13.87
CA GLN A 48 6.07 23.57 -14.38
C GLN A 48 4.96 23.93 -13.37
N GLY A 49 5.34 24.10 -12.10
CA GLY A 49 4.44 24.45 -11.01
C GLY A 49 3.65 23.29 -10.38
N LYS A 50 3.72 22.07 -10.94
CA LYS A 50 3.07 20.86 -10.46
C LYS A 50 4.05 19.97 -9.69
N LEU A 51 3.53 19.17 -8.77
CA LEU A 51 4.29 18.10 -8.10
C LEU A 51 4.22 16.83 -8.96
N CYS A 52 5.35 16.40 -9.49
CA CYS A 52 5.42 15.31 -10.45
C CYS A 52 6.41 14.23 -10.00
N TRP A 53 6.14 13.01 -10.41
CA TRP A 53 7.09 11.89 -10.33
C TRP A 53 8.08 11.96 -11.51
N ASP A 54 9.33 11.66 -11.24
CA ASP A 54 10.37 11.55 -12.26
C ASP A 54 10.44 10.11 -12.78
N VAL A 55 9.46 9.74 -13.60
CA VAL A 55 9.30 8.35 -14.07
C VAL A 55 10.46 7.88 -14.94
N GLU A 56 11.15 8.77 -15.62
CA GLU A 56 12.35 8.43 -16.39
C GLU A 56 13.50 8.02 -15.45
N SER A 57 13.76 8.82 -14.41
CA SER A 57 14.74 8.47 -13.38
C SER A 57 14.37 7.19 -12.66
N LEU A 58 13.10 6.99 -12.31
CA LEU A 58 12.64 5.76 -11.67
C LEU A 58 12.85 4.53 -12.56
N PHE A 59 12.59 4.65 -13.86
CA PHE A 59 12.87 3.55 -14.79
C PHE A 59 14.36 3.23 -14.91
N ALA A 60 15.21 4.26 -14.90
CA ALA A 60 16.66 4.04 -14.86
C ALA A 60 17.12 3.31 -13.60
N GLU A 61 16.53 3.63 -12.42
CA GLU A 61 16.78 2.93 -11.15
C GLU A 61 16.29 1.47 -11.20
N ILE A 62 15.14 1.21 -11.84
CA ILE A 62 14.65 -0.17 -12.07
C ILE A 62 15.69 -0.97 -12.85
N LEU A 63 16.20 -0.43 -13.95
CA LEU A 63 17.21 -1.11 -14.78
C LEU A 63 18.54 -1.29 -14.04
N GLU A 64 18.96 -0.31 -13.24
CA GLU A 64 20.21 -0.43 -12.47
C GLU A 64 20.11 -1.54 -11.41
N GLY A 65 18.99 -1.63 -10.70
CA GLY A 65 18.74 -2.74 -9.77
C GLY A 65 18.70 -4.10 -10.47
N MET A 66 18.12 -4.18 -11.67
CA MET A 66 18.16 -5.41 -12.48
C MET A 66 19.60 -5.81 -12.86
N LYS A 67 20.47 -4.86 -13.18
CA LYS A 67 21.89 -5.14 -13.47
C LYS A 67 22.62 -5.77 -12.28
N GLN A 68 22.19 -5.51 -11.03
CA GLN A 68 22.77 -6.14 -9.86
C GLN A 68 22.52 -7.66 -9.86
N CYS A 69 21.36 -8.13 -10.35
CA CYS A 69 21.10 -9.57 -10.49
C CYS A 69 22.17 -10.27 -11.33
N LYS A 70 22.57 -9.65 -12.45
CA LYS A 70 23.63 -10.17 -13.33
C LYS A 70 24.99 -10.14 -12.64
N LYS A 71 25.33 -9.06 -11.95
CA LYS A 71 26.60 -8.94 -11.22
C LYS A 71 26.72 -10.02 -10.13
N LEU A 72 25.61 -10.36 -9.48
CA LEU A 72 25.54 -11.40 -8.46
C LEU A 72 25.46 -12.82 -9.03
N GLY A 73 25.25 -12.98 -10.34
CA GLY A 73 25.01 -14.29 -10.98
C GLY A 73 23.67 -14.92 -10.61
N LYS A 74 22.71 -14.13 -10.09
CA LYS A 74 21.38 -14.55 -9.65
C LYS A 74 20.31 -14.03 -10.61
N ILE A 75 20.19 -14.68 -11.77
CA ILE A 75 19.24 -14.24 -12.81
C ILE A 75 17.83 -14.66 -12.40
N PRO A 76 16.87 -13.72 -12.27
CA PRO A 76 15.51 -14.06 -11.90
C PRO A 76 14.77 -14.75 -13.06
N VAL A 77 13.95 -15.75 -12.75
CA VAL A 77 13.03 -16.36 -13.72
C VAL A 77 11.88 -15.42 -14.05
N SER A 78 11.48 -14.60 -13.08
CA SER A 78 10.48 -13.53 -13.28
C SER A 78 10.77 -12.33 -12.39
N MET A 79 10.15 -11.20 -12.77
CA MET A 79 10.12 -9.98 -11.98
C MET A 79 8.74 -9.36 -11.98
N GLY A 80 8.47 -8.53 -10.98
CA GLY A 80 7.26 -7.70 -10.89
C GLY A 80 7.56 -6.38 -10.18
N ILE A 81 6.75 -5.36 -10.50
CA ILE A 81 6.89 -4.01 -9.95
C ILE A 81 5.59 -3.64 -9.25
N ASP A 82 5.68 -3.21 -8.01
CA ASP A 82 4.59 -2.55 -7.29
C ASP A 82 4.99 -1.13 -6.92
N THR A 83 4.00 -0.26 -6.79
CA THR A 83 4.18 1.14 -6.41
C THR A 83 3.04 1.61 -5.51
N TRP A 84 3.06 2.88 -5.14
CA TRP A 84 1.91 3.58 -4.58
C TRP A 84 0.73 3.57 -5.58
N ALA A 85 -0.46 3.87 -5.09
CA ALA A 85 -1.69 3.86 -5.87
C ALA A 85 -2.05 5.23 -6.49
N VAL A 86 -3.17 5.28 -7.15
CA VAL A 86 -3.96 6.42 -7.68
C VAL A 86 -3.31 7.24 -8.80
N ASP A 87 -2.00 7.22 -8.96
CA ASP A 87 -1.29 8.01 -9.96
C ASP A 87 -1.14 7.25 -11.28
N PHE A 88 -1.16 7.97 -12.38
CA PHE A 88 -1.21 7.45 -13.74
C PHE A 88 -0.46 8.32 -14.73
N VAL A 89 -0.26 7.78 -15.91
CA VAL A 89 0.14 8.50 -17.12
C VAL A 89 -0.89 8.30 -18.23
N LEU A 90 -1.00 9.30 -19.11
CA LEU A 90 -1.71 9.19 -20.38
C LEU A 90 -0.67 9.11 -21.50
N LEU A 91 -0.83 8.18 -22.41
CA LEU A 91 0.09 7.99 -23.53
C LEU A 91 -0.58 8.35 -24.85
N ASN A 92 0.19 8.96 -25.76
CA ASN A 92 -0.21 9.15 -27.13
C ASN A 92 -0.03 7.85 -27.95
N LYS A 93 -0.38 7.88 -29.24
CA LYS A 93 -0.25 6.72 -30.14
C LYS A 93 1.20 6.25 -30.34
N GLU A 94 2.19 7.12 -30.12
CA GLU A 94 3.61 6.80 -30.15
C GLU A 94 4.10 6.14 -28.83
N GLY A 95 3.25 6.10 -27.79
CA GLY A 95 3.58 5.59 -26.45
C GLY A 95 4.33 6.60 -25.59
N GLU A 96 4.31 7.87 -25.95
CA GLU A 96 4.93 8.96 -25.18
C GLU A 96 3.93 9.54 -24.18
N ILE A 97 4.43 10.02 -23.03
CA ILE A 97 3.58 10.60 -21.98
C ILE A 97 3.05 11.96 -22.44
N LEU A 98 1.75 12.16 -22.35
CA LEU A 98 1.08 13.44 -22.52
C LEU A 98 1.18 14.26 -21.23
N GLY A 99 1.99 15.30 -21.25
CA GLY A 99 2.28 16.13 -20.09
C GLY A 99 3.28 15.50 -19.12
N GLU A 100 2.95 15.49 -17.85
CA GLU A 100 3.81 15.00 -16.76
C GLU A 100 3.08 13.92 -15.93
N ALA A 101 3.83 13.03 -15.30
CA ALA A 101 3.31 12.11 -14.28
C ALA A 101 3.05 12.87 -12.97
N VAL A 102 1.91 13.56 -12.91
CA VAL A 102 1.55 14.41 -11.76
C VAL A 102 1.17 13.53 -10.57
N GLY A 103 1.81 13.76 -9.43
CA GLY A 103 1.61 12.96 -8.24
C GLY A 103 0.41 13.36 -7.40
N TYR A 104 -0.07 12.45 -6.59
CA TYR A 104 -1.29 12.57 -5.77
C TYR A 104 -1.28 13.70 -4.73
N ARG A 105 -0.12 14.24 -4.37
CA ARG A 105 0.02 15.39 -3.47
C ARG A 105 -0.05 16.74 -4.17
N ASP A 106 -0.26 16.75 -5.50
CA ASP A 106 -0.46 17.99 -6.24
C ASP A 106 -1.86 18.58 -5.94
N ASN A 107 -1.92 19.90 -5.92
CA ASN A 107 -3.15 20.61 -5.60
C ASN A 107 -4.18 20.63 -6.76
N ARG A 108 -3.91 19.98 -7.90
CA ARG A 108 -4.79 20.01 -9.09
C ARG A 108 -6.18 19.45 -8.82
N THR A 109 -6.32 18.59 -7.81
CA THR A 109 -7.60 17.96 -7.45
C THR A 109 -8.48 18.79 -6.54
N LYS A 110 -8.00 19.95 -6.05
CA LYS A 110 -8.79 20.83 -5.17
C LYS A 110 -10.09 21.25 -5.85
N GLY A 111 -11.24 20.95 -5.23
CA GLY A 111 -12.58 21.25 -5.75
C GLY A 111 -13.08 20.29 -6.85
N MET A 112 -12.29 19.27 -7.24
CA MET A 112 -12.70 18.33 -8.28
C MET A 112 -13.73 17.32 -7.79
N ASP A 113 -13.80 17.07 -6.49
CA ASP A 113 -14.86 16.29 -5.85
C ASP A 113 -16.23 16.96 -6.05
N GLU A 114 -16.32 18.29 -5.85
CA GLU A 114 -17.56 19.03 -6.11
C GLU A 114 -17.98 18.96 -7.59
N GLU A 115 -17.03 18.98 -8.51
CA GLU A 115 -17.31 18.79 -9.95
C GLU A 115 -17.85 17.38 -10.26
N VAL A 116 -17.27 16.34 -9.68
CA VAL A 116 -17.75 14.96 -9.82
C VAL A 116 -19.16 14.82 -9.24
N TYR A 117 -19.44 15.46 -8.09
CA TYR A 117 -20.73 15.35 -7.42
C TYR A 117 -21.87 16.09 -8.13
N LYS A 118 -21.59 16.96 -9.09
CA LYS A 118 -22.60 17.47 -10.02
C LYS A 118 -23.17 16.38 -10.94
N THR A 119 -22.39 15.35 -11.21
CA THR A 119 -22.77 14.21 -12.07
C THR A 119 -23.29 13.03 -11.26
N ILE A 120 -22.61 12.67 -10.17
CA ILE A 120 -22.98 11.56 -9.30
C ILE A 120 -22.75 11.92 -7.83
N PRO A 121 -23.80 11.91 -6.97
CA PRO A 121 -23.64 12.16 -5.55
C PRO A 121 -22.68 11.19 -4.87
N LEU A 122 -21.97 11.63 -3.82
CA LEU A 122 -21.00 10.83 -3.08
C LEU A 122 -21.56 9.47 -2.63
N THR A 123 -22.81 9.44 -2.16
CA THR A 123 -23.46 8.20 -1.70
C THR A 123 -23.60 7.20 -2.82
N GLN A 124 -24.07 7.63 -3.99
CA GLN A 124 -24.20 6.76 -5.16
C GLN A 124 -22.83 6.33 -5.72
N LEU A 125 -21.84 7.22 -5.68
CA LEU A 125 -20.48 6.89 -6.09
C LEU A 125 -19.90 5.80 -5.18
N TYR A 126 -20.12 5.89 -3.85
CA TYR A 126 -19.68 4.86 -2.93
C TYR A 126 -20.43 3.54 -3.13
N GLU A 127 -21.75 3.57 -3.29
CA GLU A 127 -22.54 2.37 -3.61
C GLU A 127 -22.05 1.64 -4.85
N ARG A 128 -21.60 2.38 -5.88
CA ARG A 128 -21.09 1.83 -7.14
C ARG A 128 -19.67 1.30 -7.06
N THR A 129 -18.82 1.86 -6.21
CA THR A 129 -17.37 1.58 -6.23
C THR A 129 -16.83 1.02 -4.92
N GLY A 130 -17.52 1.27 -3.81
CA GLY A 130 -17.09 0.89 -2.47
C GLY A 130 -15.80 1.58 -2.00
N ILE A 131 -15.33 2.60 -2.71
CA ILE A 131 -14.05 3.26 -2.44
C ILE A 131 -14.25 4.50 -1.59
N GLN A 132 -13.50 4.57 -0.48
CA GLN A 132 -13.42 5.73 0.40
C GLN A 132 -13.06 7.00 -0.38
N LYS A 133 -13.71 8.11 -0.05
CA LYS A 133 -13.33 9.43 -0.57
C LYS A 133 -11.95 9.83 -0.09
N GLN A 134 -11.04 10.01 -1.02
CA GLN A 134 -9.77 10.72 -0.82
C GLN A 134 -9.64 11.73 -1.96
N ILE A 135 -9.31 12.98 -1.65
CA ILE A 135 -9.26 14.05 -2.67
C ILE A 135 -8.30 13.76 -3.83
N PHE A 136 -7.37 12.87 -3.62
CA PHE A 136 -6.38 12.44 -4.60
C PHE A 136 -6.78 11.18 -5.40
N ASN A 137 -7.97 10.59 -5.19
CA ASN A 137 -8.40 9.45 -6.00
C ASN A 137 -8.37 9.81 -7.49
N THR A 138 -8.06 8.81 -8.31
CA THR A 138 -7.83 9.00 -9.75
C THR A 138 -9.03 9.65 -10.46
N ILE A 139 -10.25 9.37 -10.02
CA ILE A 139 -11.46 10.00 -10.54
C ILE A 139 -11.37 11.54 -10.49
N TYR A 140 -10.87 12.11 -9.39
CA TYR A 140 -10.69 13.56 -9.24
C TYR A 140 -9.49 14.06 -10.03
N GLN A 141 -8.43 13.27 -10.11
CA GLN A 141 -7.26 13.61 -10.94
C GLN A 141 -7.63 13.68 -12.43
N LEU A 142 -8.40 12.70 -12.95
CA LEU A 142 -8.88 12.70 -14.33
C LEU A 142 -9.86 13.84 -14.60
N THR A 143 -10.71 14.19 -13.62
CA THR A 143 -11.59 15.37 -13.70
C THR A 143 -10.76 16.65 -13.79
N ALA A 144 -9.66 16.76 -13.05
CA ALA A 144 -8.74 17.89 -13.18
C ALA A 144 -8.08 17.94 -14.58
N VAL A 145 -7.67 16.81 -15.14
CA VAL A 145 -7.14 16.76 -16.52
C VAL A 145 -8.20 17.21 -17.52
N LYS A 146 -9.43 16.70 -17.40
CA LYS A 146 -10.56 17.08 -18.25
C LYS A 146 -10.84 18.59 -18.22
N ASN A 147 -10.78 19.20 -17.04
CA ASN A 147 -11.12 20.61 -16.87
C ASN A 147 -9.97 21.56 -17.24
N HIS A 148 -8.73 21.18 -16.94
CA HIS A 148 -7.59 22.08 -17.09
C HIS A 148 -6.78 21.83 -18.36
N THR A 149 -6.72 20.59 -18.85
CA THR A 149 -5.92 20.17 -20.02
C THR A 149 -6.68 19.15 -20.90
N PRO A 150 -7.90 19.49 -21.38
CA PRO A 150 -8.77 18.55 -22.09
C PRO A 150 -8.13 18.00 -23.38
N GLY A 151 -7.11 18.65 -23.92
CA GLY A 151 -6.33 18.18 -25.07
C GLY A 151 -5.69 16.82 -24.79
N TYR A 152 -5.19 16.59 -23.59
CA TYR A 152 -4.55 15.32 -23.25
C TYR A 152 -5.51 14.13 -23.34
N LEU A 153 -6.78 14.28 -22.89
CA LEU A 153 -7.79 13.22 -23.02
C LEU A 153 -8.21 12.96 -24.47
N LYS A 154 -8.10 13.97 -25.35
CA LYS A 154 -8.42 13.81 -26.78
C LYS A 154 -7.29 13.14 -27.57
N GLU A 155 -6.05 13.30 -27.12
CA GLU A 155 -4.85 12.77 -27.78
C GLU A 155 -4.42 11.43 -27.15
N ALA A 156 -4.95 11.09 -25.98
CA ALA A 156 -4.61 9.86 -25.30
C ALA A 156 -5.17 8.63 -26.01
N GLU A 157 -4.31 7.63 -26.19
CA GLU A 157 -4.64 6.28 -26.67
C GLU A 157 -4.65 5.28 -25.51
N ASP A 158 -3.89 5.56 -24.42
CA ASP A 158 -3.78 4.68 -23.27
C ASP A 158 -3.80 5.45 -21.97
N PHE A 159 -4.40 4.84 -20.96
CA PHE A 159 -4.31 5.18 -19.55
C PHE A 159 -3.59 4.05 -18.83
N LEU A 160 -2.47 4.34 -18.18
CA LEU A 160 -1.72 3.36 -17.40
C LEU A 160 -1.43 3.90 -15.99
N MET A 161 -1.72 3.09 -14.96
CA MET A 161 -1.22 3.36 -13.62
C MET A 161 0.31 3.30 -13.63
N ILE A 162 0.95 3.95 -12.67
CA ILE A 162 2.43 4.06 -12.66
C ILE A 162 3.14 2.69 -12.77
N PRO A 163 2.78 1.64 -12.01
CA PRO A 163 3.42 0.34 -12.16
C PRO A 163 3.14 -0.32 -13.50
N ASP A 164 1.92 -0.14 -14.06
CA ASP A 164 1.57 -0.65 -15.39
C ASP A 164 2.42 0.00 -16.48
N TYR A 165 2.70 1.28 -16.34
CA TYR A 165 3.60 2.01 -17.24
C TYR A 165 5.03 1.45 -17.19
N PHE A 166 5.56 1.13 -16.01
CA PHE A 166 6.88 0.50 -15.91
C PHE A 166 6.91 -0.91 -16.50
N HIS A 167 5.86 -1.70 -16.29
CA HIS A 167 5.74 -3.01 -16.95
C HIS A 167 5.68 -2.89 -18.48
N TYR A 168 4.98 -1.86 -18.98
CA TYR A 168 4.97 -1.55 -20.43
C TYR A 168 6.37 -1.19 -20.94
N LEU A 169 7.11 -0.33 -20.25
CA LEU A 169 8.47 0.01 -20.64
C LEU A 169 9.42 -1.19 -20.69
N LEU A 170 9.22 -2.16 -19.80
CA LEU A 170 10.02 -3.39 -19.77
C LEU A 170 9.69 -4.33 -20.94
N THR A 171 8.41 -4.46 -21.31
CA THR A 171 7.91 -5.54 -22.18
C THR A 171 7.38 -5.08 -23.52
N GLY A 172 7.02 -3.80 -23.65
CA GLY A 172 6.24 -3.28 -24.79
C GLY A 172 4.77 -3.68 -24.78
N VAL A 173 4.30 -4.39 -23.75
CA VAL A 173 2.91 -4.85 -23.62
C VAL A 173 2.18 -4.02 -22.57
N LYS A 174 1.04 -3.44 -22.93
CA LYS A 174 0.19 -2.63 -22.06
C LYS A 174 -0.83 -3.53 -21.34
N LYS A 175 -0.88 -3.44 -20.02
CA LYS A 175 -1.85 -4.09 -19.14
C LYS A 175 -2.33 -3.06 -18.13
N GLN A 176 -3.55 -3.23 -17.61
CA GLN A 176 -4.10 -2.46 -16.49
C GLN A 176 -4.35 -3.45 -15.36
N GLU A 177 -3.62 -3.30 -14.26
CA GLU A 177 -3.68 -4.27 -13.17
C GLU A 177 -4.84 -3.92 -12.21
N TYR A 178 -5.55 -4.96 -11.77
CA TYR A 178 -6.80 -4.87 -11.02
C TYR A 178 -6.65 -4.18 -9.67
N THR A 179 -5.65 -4.53 -8.85
CA THR A 179 -5.57 -4.02 -7.46
C THR A 179 -5.32 -2.52 -7.42
N ASN A 180 -4.51 -2.01 -8.34
CA ASN A 180 -4.26 -0.59 -8.47
C ASN A 180 -5.45 0.12 -9.15
N ALA A 181 -6.05 -0.49 -10.17
CA ALA A 181 -7.24 0.05 -10.83
C ALA A 181 -8.40 0.29 -9.87
N THR A 182 -8.62 -0.57 -8.88
CA THR A 182 -9.71 -0.38 -7.89
C THR A 182 -9.55 0.90 -7.08
N THR A 183 -8.33 1.38 -6.86
CA THR A 183 -8.07 2.63 -6.12
C THR A 183 -8.51 3.88 -6.87
N THR A 184 -8.79 3.76 -8.16
CA THR A 184 -9.21 4.88 -9.01
C THR A 184 -10.59 5.43 -8.68
N GLN A 185 -11.43 4.65 -7.97
CA GLN A 185 -12.86 4.92 -7.78
C GLN A 185 -13.68 4.86 -9.09
N LEU A 186 -13.20 4.05 -10.07
CA LEU A 186 -13.83 3.85 -11.38
C LEU A 186 -14.09 2.37 -11.71
N VAL A 187 -13.82 1.47 -10.77
CA VAL A 187 -14.06 0.02 -10.93
C VAL A 187 -15.31 -0.38 -10.15
N SER A 188 -16.18 -1.15 -10.80
CA SER A 188 -17.35 -1.74 -10.15
C SER A 188 -16.98 -3.03 -9.42
N PRO A 189 -17.21 -3.13 -8.10
CA PRO A 189 -16.96 -4.36 -7.35
C PRO A 189 -17.90 -5.51 -7.75
N ASP A 190 -19.08 -5.22 -8.30
CA ASP A 190 -20.03 -6.26 -8.72
C ASP A 190 -19.55 -7.01 -9.96
N THR A 191 -18.86 -6.33 -10.87
CA THR A 191 -18.34 -6.92 -12.10
C THR A 191 -16.84 -7.22 -12.08
N GLY A 192 -16.09 -6.59 -11.16
CA GLY A 192 -14.63 -6.65 -11.14
C GLY A 192 -13.96 -5.97 -12.33
N THR A 193 -14.70 -5.10 -13.05
CA THR A 193 -14.22 -4.38 -14.23
C THR A 193 -14.45 -2.87 -14.09
N TRP A 194 -13.92 -2.09 -15.04
CA TRP A 194 -14.22 -0.68 -15.11
C TRP A 194 -15.74 -0.44 -15.16
N ASP A 195 -16.21 0.57 -14.44
CA ASP A 195 -17.59 1.04 -14.49
C ASP A 195 -17.76 2.00 -15.69
N TYR A 196 -17.98 1.43 -16.88
CA TYR A 196 -18.06 2.19 -18.11
C TYR A 196 -19.20 3.21 -18.13
N ASP A 197 -20.33 2.93 -17.47
CA ASP A 197 -21.43 3.90 -17.37
C ASP A 197 -21.03 5.11 -16.54
N LEU A 198 -20.32 4.89 -15.43
CA LEU A 198 -19.76 5.96 -14.60
C LEU A 198 -18.73 6.78 -15.39
N ILE A 199 -17.79 6.09 -16.06
CA ILE A 199 -16.74 6.71 -16.88
C ILE A 199 -17.37 7.60 -17.96
N GLN A 200 -18.38 7.09 -18.66
CA GLN A 200 -19.11 7.83 -19.70
C GLN A 200 -19.86 9.03 -19.11
N SER A 201 -20.54 8.84 -17.97
CA SER A 201 -21.30 9.93 -17.33
C SER A 201 -20.41 11.10 -16.89
N LEU A 202 -19.16 10.80 -16.52
CA LEU A 202 -18.13 11.80 -16.20
C LEU A 202 -17.53 12.46 -17.45
N GLY A 203 -17.88 12.00 -18.64
CA GLY A 203 -17.34 12.49 -19.91
C GLY A 203 -15.87 12.14 -20.11
N LEU A 204 -15.45 10.97 -19.60
CA LEU A 204 -14.12 10.42 -19.82
C LEU A 204 -14.16 9.44 -21.01
N PRO A 205 -13.10 9.37 -21.83
CA PRO A 205 -13.03 8.44 -22.97
C PRO A 205 -12.99 6.99 -22.48
N GLN A 206 -14.00 6.18 -22.84
CA GLN A 206 -14.09 4.79 -22.38
C GLN A 206 -12.99 3.90 -22.99
N GLU A 207 -12.52 4.23 -24.16
CA GLU A 207 -11.48 3.53 -24.91
C GLU A 207 -10.12 3.48 -24.19
N LEU A 208 -9.88 4.38 -23.23
CA LEU A 208 -8.67 4.38 -22.40
C LEU A 208 -8.66 3.26 -21.36
N PHE A 209 -9.82 2.68 -21.06
CA PHE A 209 -10.03 1.72 -19.99
C PHE A 209 -10.21 0.31 -20.57
N GLY A 210 -9.10 -0.38 -20.76
CA GLY A 210 -9.06 -1.73 -21.31
C GLY A 210 -9.41 -2.82 -20.28
N PRO A 211 -9.33 -4.10 -20.67
CA PRO A 211 -9.61 -5.20 -19.74
C PRO A 211 -8.60 -5.24 -18.59
N LEU A 212 -9.10 -5.37 -17.36
CA LEU A 212 -8.27 -5.51 -16.18
C LEU A 212 -7.58 -6.88 -16.13
N SER A 213 -6.36 -6.89 -15.66
CA SER A 213 -5.54 -8.08 -15.46
C SER A 213 -5.32 -8.34 -13.96
N MET A 214 -5.51 -9.58 -13.55
CA MET A 214 -5.34 -9.98 -12.15
C MET A 214 -3.86 -10.15 -11.79
N PRO A 215 -3.47 -10.00 -10.50
CA PRO A 215 -2.15 -10.39 -10.03
C PRO A 215 -1.80 -11.83 -10.41
N GLY A 216 -0.54 -12.10 -10.73
CA GLY A 216 -0.07 -13.39 -11.26
C GLY A 216 -0.14 -13.48 -12.79
N THR A 217 -0.72 -12.49 -13.49
CA THR A 217 -0.77 -12.49 -14.96
C THR A 217 0.61 -12.23 -15.56
N LEU A 218 1.01 -13.06 -16.51
CA LEU A 218 2.17 -12.82 -17.37
C LEU A 218 1.92 -11.59 -18.27
N VAL A 219 2.77 -10.58 -18.17
CA VAL A 219 2.77 -9.43 -19.09
C VAL A 219 3.49 -9.78 -20.40
N GLY A 220 4.68 -10.35 -20.26
CA GLY A 220 5.54 -10.72 -21.38
C GLY A 220 6.96 -11.02 -20.93
N VAL A 221 7.88 -10.95 -21.87
CA VAL A 221 9.34 -10.99 -21.63
C VAL A 221 9.93 -9.61 -21.90
N LEU A 222 11.15 -9.39 -21.48
CA LEU A 222 11.82 -8.10 -21.69
C LEU A 222 11.95 -7.76 -23.18
N THR A 223 11.83 -6.48 -23.53
CA THR A 223 12.13 -6.00 -24.89
C THR A 223 13.62 -6.25 -25.23
N LYS A 224 13.94 -6.30 -26.51
CA LYS A 224 15.34 -6.45 -26.95
C LYS A 224 16.26 -5.39 -26.34
N LYS A 225 15.82 -4.13 -26.31
CA LYS A 225 16.58 -3.02 -25.73
C LYS A 225 16.87 -3.25 -24.24
N VAL A 226 15.86 -3.63 -23.45
CA VAL A 226 16.03 -3.89 -22.02
C VAL A 226 16.93 -5.10 -21.78
N LYS A 227 16.75 -6.20 -22.54
CA LYS A 227 17.65 -7.39 -22.45
C LYS A 227 19.13 -7.04 -22.70
N GLU A 228 19.38 -6.24 -23.73
CA GLU A 228 20.74 -5.82 -24.05
C GLU A 228 21.32 -4.94 -22.93
N GLU A 229 20.51 -4.07 -22.35
CA GLU A 229 20.96 -3.15 -21.29
C GLU A 229 21.22 -3.87 -19.96
N VAL A 230 20.30 -4.75 -19.49
CA VAL A 230 20.46 -5.48 -18.22
C VAL A 230 21.31 -6.73 -18.35
N GLY A 231 21.41 -7.25 -19.57
CA GLY A 231 22.27 -8.37 -19.95
C GLY A 231 21.71 -9.75 -19.64
N PHE A 232 20.39 -9.89 -19.46
CA PHE A 232 19.66 -11.15 -19.31
C PHE A 232 18.21 -10.99 -19.77
N ASP A 233 17.47 -12.10 -19.81
CA ASP A 233 16.02 -12.14 -20.04
C ASP A 233 15.28 -12.75 -18.86
N CYS A 234 14.07 -12.31 -18.60
CA CYS A 234 13.16 -12.90 -17.64
C CYS A 234 11.69 -12.61 -18.01
N GLN A 235 10.78 -13.33 -17.40
CA GLN A 235 9.35 -13.02 -17.47
C GLN A 235 9.04 -11.79 -16.62
N VAL A 236 8.05 -11.00 -17.06
CA VAL A 236 7.45 -9.93 -16.27
C VAL A 236 6.06 -10.38 -15.87
N ILE A 237 5.82 -10.54 -14.58
CA ILE A 237 4.55 -10.99 -14.01
C ILE A 237 3.99 -9.86 -13.16
N LEU A 238 2.70 -9.53 -13.34
CA LEU A 238 2.02 -8.57 -12.49
C LEU A 238 1.98 -9.06 -11.05
N PRO A 239 2.56 -8.37 -10.08
CA PRO A 239 2.20 -8.56 -8.69
C PRO A 239 0.81 -7.95 -8.42
N ALA A 240 0.35 -7.91 -7.18
CA ALA A 240 -0.63 -6.94 -6.76
C ALA A 240 0.06 -5.57 -6.78
N THR A 241 -0.14 -4.78 -7.84
CA THR A 241 0.72 -3.62 -8.15
C THR A 241 0.53 -2.42 -7.23
N HIS A 242 -0.55 -2.38 -6.45
CA HIS A 242 -0.65 -1.48 -5.30
C HIS A 242 0.16 -2.05 -4.13
N ASP A 243 1.15 -1.32 -3.63
CA ASP A 243 2.06 -1.73 -2.56
C ASP A 243 1.33 -2.34 -1.34
N THR A 244 0.22 -1.72 -0.94
CA THR A 244 -0.61 -2.24 0.15
C THR A 244 -1.30 -3.56 -0.21
N ALA A 245 -1.68 -3.76 -1.47
CA ALA A 245 -2.26 -5.04 -1.90
C ALA A 245 -1.22 -6.16 -1.84
N SER A 246 0.00 -5.89 -2.26
CA SER A 246 1.14 -6.78 -2.06
C SER A 246 1.40 -7.04 -0.57
N ALA A 247 1.42 -6.00 0.27
CA ALA A 247 1.62 -6.18 1.71
C ALA A 247 0.56 -7.09 2.35
N VAL A 248 -0.70 -6.96 1.95
CA VAL A 248 -1.80 -7.83 2.44
C VAL A 248 -1.64 -9.27 1.94
N MET A 249 -1.13 -9.50 0.73
CA MET A 249 -0.80 -10.85 0.28
C MET A 249 0.20 -11.57 1.20
N ALA A 250 1.12 -10.82 1.80
CA ALA A 250 2.16 -11.35 2.69
C ALA A 250 1.71 -11.49 4.14
N VAL A 251 0.45 -11.19 4.49
CA VAL A 251 -0.05 -11.41 5.86
C VAL A 251 0.11 -12.88 6.21
N PRO A 252 0.91 -13.22 7.23
CA PRO A 252 1.20 -14.60 7.57
C PRO A 252 -0.05 -15.31 8.11
N VAL A 253 -0.19 -16.59 7.80
CA VAL A 253 -1.24 -17.44 8.34
C VAL A 253 -0.60 -18.54 9.19
N VAL A 254 -1.02 -18.65 10.44
CA VAL A 254 -0.61 -19.75 11.30
C VAL A 254 -1.10 -21.06 10.66
N PRO A 255 -0.25 -22.09 10.51
CA PRO A 255 -0.66 -23.34 9.89
C PRO A 255 -1.94 -23.93 10.51
N GLY A 256 -2.92 -24.21 9.66
CA GLY A 256 -4.23 -24.70 10.07
C GLY A 256 -5.26 -23.63 10.47
N ALA A 257 -4.87 -22.36 10.59
CA ALA A 257 -5.81 -21.27 10.86
C ALA A 257 -6.65 -20.91 9.62
N SER A 258 -7.78 -20.25 9.86
CA SER A 258 -8.63 -19.66 8.82
C SER A 258 -8.08 -18.30 8.39
N MET A 259 -8.07 -18.03 7.08
CA MET A 259 -7.77 -16.69 6.55
C MET A 259 -8.93 -15.71 6.75
N GLU A 260 -10.13 -16.21 7.01
CA GLU A 260 -11.36 -15.41 7.07
C GLU A 260 -11.58 -14.77 8.46
N ASP A 261 -10.85 -15.24 9.49
CA ASP A 261 -11.07 -14.87 10.90
C ASP A 261 -9.96 -13.97 11.45
N MET A 262 -9.18 -13.35 10.57
CA MET A 262 -8.07 -12.49 10.95
C MET A 262 -8.23 -11.07 10.45
N LEU A 263 -7.73 -10.15 11.26
CA LEU A 263 -7.53 -8.76 10.90
C LEU A 263 -6.07 -8.54 10.48
N TYR A 264 -5.84 -7.57 9.62
CA TYR A 264 -4.49 -7.12 9.33
C TYR A 264 -4.32 -5.62 9.63
N ILE A 265 -3.10 -5.23 9.92
CA ILE A 265 -2.64 -3.85 9.94
C ILE A 265 -1.39 -3.79 9.06
N SER A 266 -1.51 -3.21 7.88
CA SER A 266 -0.34 -2.82 7.10
C SER A 266 0.18 -1.51 7.69
N SER A 267 1.21 -1.62 8.53
CA SER A 267 1.69 -0.53 9.38
C SER A 267 2.96 0.10 8.83
N GLY A 268 2.83 1.30 8.33
CA GLY A 268 3.89 2.17 7.85
C GLY A 268 3.65 3.60 8.30
N THR A 269 3.88 4.57 7.44
CA THR A 269 3.50 5.98 7.67
C THR A 269 2.01 6.08 7.99
N TRP A 270 1.18 5.40 7.22
CA TRP A 270 -0.23 5.11 7.53
C TRP A 270 -0.37 3.72 8.14
N SER A 271 -1.43 3.50 8.90
CA SER A 271 -1.90 2.18 9.31
C SER A 271 -3.17 1.86 8.54
N LEU A 272 -3.07 0.91 7.61
CA LEU A 272 -4.21 0.42 6.86
C LEU A 272 -4.74 -0.83 7.56
N MET A 273 -5.82 -0.65 8.31
CA MET A 273 -6.39 -1.70 9.16
C MET A 273 -7.67 -2.25 8.57
N GLY A 274 -7.77 -3.56 8.48
CA GLY A 274 -8.97 -4.19 7.92
C GLY A 274 -8.95 -5.71 7.95
N THR A 275 -9.81 -6.27 7.10
CA THR A 275 -9.93 -7.69 6.82
C THR A 275 -10.08 -7.92 5.33
N GLU A 276 -10.05 -9.17 4.90
CA GLU A 276 -10.40 -9.52 3.52
C GLU A 276 -11.84 -10.02 3.44
N LEU A 277 -12.58 -9.50 2.46
CA LEU A 277 -13.95 -9.94 2.15
C LEU A 277 -13.98 -10.64 0.78
N LEU A 278 -14.83 -11.64 0.63
CA LEU A 278 -15.11 -12.28 -0.67
C LEU A 278 -16.11 -11.48 -1.51
N LYS A 279 -16.86 -10.58 -0.87
CA LYS A 279 -17.80 -9.66 -1.50
C LYS A 279 -17.63 -8.28 -0.87
N ALA A 280 -17.59 -7.24 -1.70
CA ALA A 280 -17.48 -5.87 -1.22
C ALA A 280 -18.70 -5.45 -0.38
N ASP A 281 -18.46 -4.66 0.66
CA ASP A 281 -19.51 -3.99 1.45
C ASP A 281 -19.58 -2.52 1.06
N CYS A 282 -20.49 -2.20 0.14
CA CYS A 282 -20.73 -0.84 -0.33
C CYS A 282 -21.92 -0.17 0.40
N SER A 283 -22.28 -0.63 1.61
CA SER A 283 -23.38 -0.08 2.38
C SER A 283 -23.11 1.34 2.88
N MET A 284 -24.19 2.08 3.17
CA MET A 284 -24.11 3.40 3.80
C MET A 284 -23.35 3.35 5.13
N LYS A 285 -23.54 2.29 5.93
CA LYS A 285 -22.83 2.11 7.19
C LYS A 285 -21.32 1.99 6.99
N SER A 286 -20.90 1.28 5.93
CA SER A 286 -19.50 1.16 5.51
C SER A 286 -18.93 2.52 5.12
N MET A 287 -19.66 3.29 4.30
CA MET A 287 -19.28 4.64 3.89
C MET A 287 -19.14 5.60 5.08
N GLU A 288 -20.15 5.65 5.96
CA GLU A 288 -20.15 6.54 7.14
C GLU A 288 -19.03 6.19 8.13
N SER A 289 -18.66 4.92 8.19
CA SER A 289 -17.52 4.43 8.99
C SER A 289 -16.18 4.60 8.27
N ASN A 290 -16.18 5.16 7.05
CA ASN A 290 -15.00 5.47 6.26
C ASN A 290 -14.15 4.24 5.86
N PHE A 291 -14.81 3.11 5.57
CA PHE A 291 -14.16 1.93 5.01
C PHE A 291 -14.08 1.97 3.48
N THR A 292 -13.10 1.30 2.92
CA THR A 292 -12.87 1.15 1.49
C THR A 292 -12.77 -0.32 1.11
N ASN A 293 -13.23 -0.67 -0.10
CA ASN A 293 -13.19 -2.03 -0.67
C ASN A 293 -12.22 -2.08 -1.84
N GLU A 294 -10.93 -2.09 -1.57
CA GLU A 294 -9.92 -2.16 -2.63
C GLU A 294 -9.66 -3.60 -3.03
N GLY A 295 -9.40 -3.82 -4.32
CA GLY A 295 -9.11 -5.14 -4.85
C GLY A 295 -7.82 -5.75 -4.27
N GLY A 296 -7.85 -7.05 -4.04
CA GLY A 296 -6.73 -7.86 -3.59
C GLY A 296 -6.47 -9.04 -4.54
N TYR A 297 -5.61 -9.96 -4.10
CA TYR A 297 -5.32 -11.19 -4.81
C TYR A 297 -6.53 -12.15 -4.72
N ASP A 298 -6.70 -13.00 -5.75
CA ASP A 298 -7.73 -14.05 -5.78
C ASP A 298 -9.16 -13.51 -5.60
N THR A 299 -9.45 -12.38 -6.27
CA THR A 299 -10.77 -11.69 -6.20
C THR A 299 -11.24 -11.29 -4.81
N ARG A 300 -10.35 -11.27 -3.81
CA ARG A 300 -10.64 -10.77 -2.47
C ARG A 300 -10.66 -9.26 -2.45
N TYR A 301 -11.47 -8.68 -1.60
CA TYR A 301 -11.46 -7.25 -1.31
C TYR A 301 -10.70 -7.00 -0.03
N ARG A 302 -9.76 -6.08 -0.07
CA ARG A 302 -9.13 -5.50 1.10
C ARG A 302 -10.11 -4.48 1.68
N TYR A 303 -10.92 -4.92 2.63
CA TYR A 303 -11.87 -4.07 3.33
C TYR A 303 -11.16 -3.41 4.50
N LEU A 304 -10.82 -2.15 4.35
CA LEU A 304 -9.91 -1.47 5.26
C LEU A 304 -10.31 -0.02 5.53
N LYS A 305 -9.72 0.52 6.58
CA LYS A 305 -9.77 1.92 6.96
C LYS A 305 -8.35 2.47 7.08
N ASN A 306 -8.12 3.65 6.52
CA ASN A 306 -6.87 4.38 6.69
C ASN A 306 -6.87 5.08 8.05
N ILE A 307 -5.86 4.82 8.86
CA ILE A 307 -5.61 5.44 10.15
C ILE A 307 -4.29 6.18 10.07
N MET A 308 -4.20 7.37 10.65
CA MET A 308 -2.94 8.07 10.83
C MET A 308 -1.99 7.17 11.64
N GLY A 309 -1.04 6.55 10.98
CA GLY A 309 -0.23 5.50 11.58
C GLY A 309 1.04 6.03 12.27
N LEU A 310 2.17 5.44 11.93
CA LEU A 310 3.46 5.81 12.53
C LEU A 310 3.97 7.19 12.08
N TRP A 311 3.27 7.88 11.17
CA TRP A 311 3.58 9.25 10.78
C TRP A 311 3.78 10.18 11.97
N MET A 312 2.91 10.07 12.99
CA MET A 312 3.01 10.93 14.18
C MET A 312 4.35 10.72 14.90
N ILE A 313 4.72 9.47 15.18
CA ILE A 313 5.97 9.18 15.88
C ILE A 313 7.22 9.41 15.00
N GLN A 314 7.10 9.20 13.69
CA GLN A 314 8.16 9.51 12.73
C GLN A 314 8.45 11.02 12.71
N SER A 315 7.39 11.85 12.73
CA SER A 315 7.51 13.31 12.80
C SER A 315 8.13 13.76 14.10
N VAL A 316 7.69 13.22 15.24
CA VAL A 316 8.29 13.50 16.55
C VAL A 316 9.78 13.16 16.56
N LYS A 317 10.16 11.97 16.07
CA LYS A 317 11.57 11.56 15.98
C LYS A 317 12.40 12.54 15.14
N LYS A 318 11.87 12.96 13.99
CA LYS A 318 12.54 13.93 13.11
C LYS A 318 12.73 15.27 13.79
N GLU A 319 11.71 15.81 14.48
CA GLU A 319 11.78 17.08 15.20
C GLU A 319 12.78 17.03 16.37
N LEU A 320 12.86 15.90 17.07
CA LEU A 320 13.84 15.71 18.16
C LEU A 320 15.26 15.70 17.58
N LEU A 321 15.49 15.02 16.47
CA LEU A 321 16.79 15.02 15.78
C LEU A 321 17.21 16.44 15.36
N GLU A 322 16.29 17.24 14.81
CA GLU A 322 16.54 18.65 14.42
C GLU A 322 16.91 19.53 15.64
N LYS A 323 16.48 19.14 16.85
CA LYS A 323 16.84 19.78 18.12
C LYS A 323 18.13 19.23 18.73
N GLY A 324 18.79 18.27 18.06
CA GLY A 324 20.00 17.63 18.55
C GLY A 324 19.76 16.45 19.50
N GLU A 325 18.53 15.97 19.61
CA GLU A 325 18.15 14.82 20.42
C GLU A 325 17.93 13.60 19.50
N GLU A 326 18.90 12.69 19.46
CA GLU A 326 18.85 11.51 18.62
C GLU A 326 18.28 10.29 19.36
N TYR A 327 17.14 9.79 18.92
CA TYR A 327 16.50 8.58 19.43
C TYR A 327 16.20 7.60 18.29
N SER A 328 16.41 6.31 18.54
CA SER A 328 15.85 5.25 17.69
C SER A 328 14.36 5.06 18.01
N PHE A 329 13.60 4.44 17.09
CA PHE A 329 12.21 4.06 17.37
C PHE A 329 12.09 3.10 18.56
N ALA A 330 13.03 2.19 18.72
CA ALA A 330 13.07 1.28 19.88
C ALA A 330 13.22 2.03 21.20
N GLN A 331 14.07 3.06 21.25
CA GLN A 331 14.22 3.91 22.44
C GLN A 331 12.96 4.71 22.75
N LEU A 332 12.28 5.27 21.73
CA LEU A 332 11.00 5.97 21.92
C LEU A 332 9.90 5.02 22.43
N CYS A 333 9.85 3.79 21.91
CA CYS A 333 8.95 2.73 22.43
C CYS A 333 9.27 2.40 23.91
N GLU A 334 10.54 2.21 24.26
CA GLU A 334 10.97 1.90 25.62
C GLU A 334 10.67 3.06 26.60
N MET A 335 10.90 4.29 26.17
CA MET A 335 10.55 5.48 26.97
C MET A 335 9.05 5.55 27.19
N ALA A 336 8.25 5.42 26.15
CA ALA A 336 6.79 5.42 26.22
C ALA A 336 6.25 4.35 27.20
N SER A 337 6.83 3.16 27.19
CA SER A 337 6.40 2.05 28.06
C SER A 337 6.60 2.30 29.57
N LYS A 338 7.40 3.29 29.93
CA LYS A 338 7.71 3.67 31.34
C LYS A 338 6.86 4.83 31.82
N GLU A 339 6.09 5.45 30.94
CA GLU A 339 5.27 6.61 31.28
C GLU A 339 3.86 6.21 31.74
N SER A 340 3.28 7.06 32.59
CA SER A 340 1.94 6.84 33.14
C SER A 340 0.92 7.89 32.70
N ILE A 341 1.24 8.67 31.66
CA ILE A 341 0.34 9.70 31.14
C ILE A 341 -0.92 9.08 30.56
N SER A 342 -2.09 9.59 30.98
CA SER A 342 -3.41 9.04 30.58
C SER A 342 -4.05 9.76 29.40
N SER A 343 -3.43 10.81 28.87
CA SER A 343 -3.96 11.59 27.75
C SER A 343 -4.04 10.76 26.47
N LEU A 344 -5.16 10.89 25.76
CA LEU A 344 -5.42 10.25 24.49
C LEU A 344 -5.88 11.30 23.48
N VAL A 345 -5.37 11.22 22.27
CA VAL A 345 -5.75 12.11 21.15
C VAL A 345 -6.49 11.31 20.09
N ASP A 346 -7.35 11.97 19.30
CA ASP A 346 -7.88 11.34 18.10
C ASP A 346 -6.79 11.37 17.01
N CYS A 347 -6.18 10.21 16.75
CA CYS A 347 -5.12 10.10 15.75
C CYS A 347 -5.55 10.53 14.34
N ASN A 348 -6.86 10.55 14.05
CA ASN A 348 -7.40 10.95 12.74
C ASN A 348 -7.81 12.43 12.67
N ASP A 349 -7.55 13.20 13.72
CA ASP A 349 -7.80 14.64 13.71
C ASP A 349 -6.95 15.34 12.63
N THR A 350 -7.55 16.29 11.94
CA THR A 350 -6.90 17.01 10.84
C THR A 350 -5.68 17.81 11.27
N SER A 351 -5.59 18.19 12.55
CA SER A 351 -4.42 18.88 13.13
C SER A 351 -3.13 18.05 13.04
N PHE A 352 -3.24 16.72 12.94
CA PHE A 352 -2.08 15.82 12.82
C PHE A 352 -1.70 15.46 11.39
N LEU A 353 -2.47 15.89 10.38
CA LEU A 353 -2.24 15.49 8.99
C LEU A 353 -0.94 16.05 8.41
N ALA A 354 -0.65 17.32 8.65
CA ALA A 354 0.57 17.97 8.18
C ALA A 354 0.94 19.20 9.05
N PRO A 355 1.13 19.06 10.38
CA PRO A 355 1.50 20.18 11.22
C PRO A 355 2.96 20.61 10.96
N GLU A 356 3.26 21.87 11.23
CA GLU A 356 4.65 22.37 11.23
C GLU A 356 5.49 21.67 12.30
N SER A 357 4.88 21.37 13.46
CA SER A 357 5.47 20.61 14.56
C SER A 357 4.44 19.62 15.11
N MET A 358 4.73 18.35 15.03
CA MET A 358 3.88 17.30 15.60
C MET A 358 3.88 17.35 17.13
N ILE A 359 5.02 17.65 17.73
CA ILE A 359 5.15 17.82 19.19
C ILE A 359 4.22 18.91 19.67
N THR A 360 4.21 20.06 19.00
CA THR A 360 3.34 21.19 19.32
C THR A 360 1.88 20.81 19.11
N ALA A 361 1.53 20.20 17.98
CA ALA A 361 0.16 19.79 17.68
C ALA A 361 -0.43 18.84 18.73
N VAL A 362 0.35 17.83 19.19
CA VAL A 362 -0.09 16.92 20.26
C VAL A 362 -0.32 17.68 21.58
N ARG A 363 0.56 18.62 21.93
CA ARG A 363 0.43 19.43 23.15
C ARG A 363 -0.77 20.37 23.10
N GLU A 364 -0.99 21.03 21.98
CA GLU A 364 -2.13 21.94 21.78
C GLU A 364 -3.44 21.16 21.82
N TYR A 365 -3.52 20.02 21.12
CA TYR A 365 -4.69 19.14 21.19
C TYR A 365 -5.01 18.74 22.64
N CYS A 366 -4.01 18.31 23.41
CA CYS A 366 -4.23 17.95 24.81
C CYS A 366 -4.71 19.15 25.63
N LYS A 367 -4.14 20.34 25.42
CA LYS A 367 -4.52 21.57 26.15
C LYS A 367 -5.94 22.01 25.79
N GLU A 368 -6.33 21.95 24.51
CA GLU A 368 -7.66 22.36 24.03
C GLU A 368 -8.77 21.42 24.51
N ASN A 369 -8.43 20.15 24.80
CA ASN A 369 -9.36 19.15 25.28
C ASN A 369 -9.25 18.87 26.79
N ASP A 370 -8.64 19.79 27.58
CA ASP A 370 -8.47 19.66 29.03
C ASP A 370 -7.76 18.35 29.46
N LEU A 371 -6.85 17.85 28.64
CA LEU A 371 -6.04 16.67 28.92
C LEU A 371 -4.68 17.05 29.52
N GLN A 372 -4.02 16.11 30.21
CA GLN A 372 -2.66 16.30 30.68
C GLN A 372 -1.71 16.53 29.48
N VAL A 373 -0.98 17.65 29.47
CA VAL A 373 -0.06 18.02 28.39
C VAL A 373 1.24 17.24 28.54
N PRO A 374 1.67 16.47 27.51
CA PRO A 374 2.93 15.74 27.57
C PRO A 374 4.14 16.70 27.48
N ASN A 375 5.15 16.51 28.32
CA ASN A 375 6.32 17.38 28.44
C ASN A 375 7.62 16.75 27.93
N THR A 376 7.76 15.43 28.06
CA THR A 376 8.96 14.68 27.68
C THR A 376 8.76 13.93 26.36
N PRO A 377 9.85 13.57 25.65
CA PRO A 377 9.75 12.68 24.49
C PRO A 377 9.06 11.34 24.81
N GLY A 378 9.26 10.80 26.02
CA GLY A 378 8.60 9.59 26.50
C GLY A 378 7.08 9.78 26.61
N GLU A 379 6.62 10.85 27.31
CA GLU A 379 5.20 11.17 27.46
C GLU A 379 4.52 11.42 26.10
N ILE A 380 5.16 12.16 25.18
CA ILE A 380 4.62 12.40 23.83
C ILE A 380 4.47 11.07 23.09
N SER A 381 5.50 10.22 23.15
CA SER A 381 5.47 8.90 22.52
C SER A 381 4.39 8.00 23.11
N ALA A 382 4.20 8.04 24.45
CA ALA A 382 3.15 7.29 25.14
C ALA A 382 1.75 7.74 24.72
N VAL A 383 1.50 9.07 24.66
CA VAL A 383 0.22 9.60 24.16
C VAL A 383 -0.07 9.08 22.75
N ILE A 384 0.92 9.13 21.85
CA ILE A 384 0.74 8.68 20.45
C ILE A 384 0.46 7.17 20.39
N TYR A 385 1.28 6.34 21.04
CA TYR A 385 1.11 4.88 20.96
C TYR A 385 -0.18 4.40 21.63
N ASN A 386 -0.55 4.96 22.80
CA ASN A 386 -1.81 4.63 23.49
C ASN A 386 -3.02 5.03 22.63
N SER A 387 -2.95 6.21 21.99
CA SER A 387 -4.01 6.70 21.11
C SER A 387 -4.18 5.83 19.87
N LEU A 388 -3.07 5.39 19.25
CA LEU A 388 -3.11 4.48 18.10
C LEU A 388 -3.72 3.12 18.48
N ALA A 389 -3.32 2.53 19.60
CA ALA A 389 -3.87 1.25 20.05
C ALA A 389 -5.38 1.34 20.32
N LEU A 390 -5.85 2.43 20.93
CA LEU A 390 -7.27 2.68 21.15
C LEU A 390 -8.03 2.89 19.82
N CYS A 391 -7.43 3.60 18.87
CA CYS A 391 -7.98 3.78 17.53
C CYS A 391 -8.16 2.43 16.82
N TYR A 392 -7.18 1.53 16.94
CA TYR A 392 -7.30 0.17 16.41
C TYR A 392 -8.46 -0.60 17.07
N ALA A 393 -8.57 -0.55 18.40
CA ALA A 393 -9.66 -1.21 19.12
C ALA A 393 -11.04 -0.67 18.70
N LYS A 394 -11.17 0.64 18.51
CA LYS A 394 -12.40 1.27 17.99
C LYS A 394 -12.71 0.79 16.58
N THR A 395 -11.73 0.76 15.70
CA THR A 395 -11.87 0.31 14.30
C THR A 395 -12.30 -1.15 14.22
N ILE A 396 -11.80 -2.02 15.11
CA ILE A 396 -12.26 -3.42 15.19
C ILE A 396 -13.74 -3.51 15.54
N LYS A 397 -14.19 -2.76 16.55
CA LYS A 397 -15.60 -2.75 16.94
C LYS A 397 -16.51 -2.26 15.80
N GLU A 398 -16.10 -1.24 15.07
CA GLU A 398 -16.80 -0.75 13.88
C GLU A 398 -16.88 -1.85 12.82
N LEU A 399 -15.77 -2.50 12.52
CA LEU A 399 -15.65 -3.54 11.52
C LEU A 399 -16.52 -4.75 11.88
N GLU A 400 -16.46 -5.23 13.13
CA GLU A 400 -17.30 -6.32 13.63
C GLU A 400 -18.79 -5.97 13.60
N SER A 401 -19.13 -4.72 13.91
CA SER A 401 -20.51 -4.23 13.83
C SER A 401 -21.06 -4.16 12.40
N ILE A 402 -20.19 -3.94 11.39
CA ILE A 402 -20.56 -3.88 9.98
C ILE A 402 -20.65 -5.28 9.40
N THR A 403 -19.60 -6.08 9.59
CA THR A 403 -19.50 -7.42 8.98
C THR A 403 -20.33 -8.48 9.70
N GLY A 404 -20.74 -8.23 10.94
CA GLY A 404 -21.41 -9.23 11.79
C GLY A 404 -20.50 -10.39 12.21
N LYS A 405 -19.18 -10.27 12.02
CA LYS A 405 -18.18 -11.28 12.35
C LYS A 405 -17.36 -10.86 13.57
N THR A 406 -16.79 -11.84 14.25
CA THR A 406 -15.76 -11.65 15.29
C THR A 406 -14.44 -12.19 14.78
N TYR A 407 -13.36 -11.46 15.01
CA TYR A 407 -12.03 -11.81 14.52
C TYR A 407 -11.14 -12.28 15.67
N ALA A 408 -10.43 -13.39 15.47
CA ALA A 408 -9.64 -14.06 16.51
C ALA A 408 -8.27 -13.43 16.74
N SER A 409 -7.69 -12.84 15.71
CA SER A 409 -6.29 -12.35 15.74
C SER A 409 -6.09 -11.10 14.88
N ILE A 410 -4.99 -10.39 15.17
CA ILE A 410 -4.55 -9.22 14.42
C ILE A 410 -3.14 -9.53 13.89
N HIS A 411 -2.92 -9.30 12.60
CA HIS A 411 -1.64 -9.50 11.95
C HIS A 411 -1.05 -8.14 11.54
N VAL A 412 0.04 -7.73 12.18
CA VAL A 412 0.74 -6.47 11.88
C VAL A 412 1.90 -6.77 10.95
N VAL A 413 1.86 -6.19 9.75
CA VAL A 413 2.91 -6.33 8.74
C VAL A 413 3.50 -4.96 8.38
N GLY A 414 4.68 -4.94 7.73
CA GLY A 414 5.39 -3.71 7.43
C GLY A 414 6.21 -3.19 8.61
N GLY A 415 6.73 -1.96 8.49
CA GLY A 415 7.65 -1.38 9.47
C GLY A 415 7.13 -1.33 10.91
N GLY A 416 5.82 -1.18 11.10
CA GLY A 416 5.18 -1.16 12.42
C GLY A 416 5.22 -2.49 13.16
N SER A 417 5.50 -3.60 12.49
CA SER A 417 5.70 -4.89 13.14
C SER A 417 6.88 -4.88 14.15
N ASN A 418 7.77 -3.91 14.03
CA ASN A 418 8.90 -3.73 14.94
C ASN A 418 8.56 -2.82 16.15
N ALA A 419 7.36 -2.22 16.21
CA ALA A 419 6.94 -1.36 17.31
C ALA A 419 6.41 -2.20 18.48
N GLU A 420 7.30 -2.84 19.24
CA GLU A 420 6.96 -3.82 20.25
C GLU A 420 5.95 -3.32 21.29
N TYR A 421 6.13 -2.09 21.79
CA TYR A 421 5.21 -1.48 22.73
C TYR A 421 3.81 -1.29 22.15
N LEU A 422 3.70 -0.76 20.93
CA LEU A 422 2.41 -0.59 20.24
C LEU A 422 1.73 -1.95 19.99
N ASN A 423 2.50 -2.96 19.60
CA ASN A 423 1.96 -4.31 19.35
C ASN A 423 1.42 -4.95 20.62
N GLN A 424 2.12 -4.81 21.76
CA GLN A 424 1.62 -5.28 23.05
C GLN A 424 0.39 -4.48 23.52
N LEU A 425 0.43 -3.15 23.45
CA LEU A 425 -0.76 -2.31 23.74
C LEU A 425 -1.97 -2.71 22.90
N THR A 426 -1.75 -2.96 21.60
CA THR A 426 -2.81 -3.40 20.70
C THR A 426 -3.40 -4.73 21.17
N ALA A 427 -2.56 -5.69 21.58
CA ALA A 427 -3.04 -6.95 22.12
C ALA A 427 -3.88 -6.73 23.40
N ASP A 428 -3.39 -5.89 24.31
CA ASP A 428 -4.01 -5.64 25.61
C ASP A 428 -5.40 -4.96 25.47
N VAL A 429 -5.45 -3.86 24.70
CA VAL A 429 -6.72 -3.08 24.57
C VAL A 429 -7.76 -3.77 23.66
N THR A 430 -7.33 -4.67 22.78
CA THR A 430 -8.25 -5.41 21.89
C THR A 430 -8.64 -6.78 22.45
N GLU A 431 -7.95 -7.24 23.49
CA GLU A 431 -8.07 -8.59 24.06
C GLU A 431 -7.84 -9.69 23.00
N ARG A 432 -6.99 -9.43 22.02
CA ARG A 432 -6.67 -10.35 20.90
C ARG A 432 -5.19 -10.60 20.79
N THR A 433 -4.84 -11.80 20.33
CA THR A 433 -3.46 -12.09 19.98
C THR A 433 -3.03 -11.26 18.76
N VAL A 434 -1.89 -10.59 18.88
CA VAL A 434 -1.24 -9.86 17.78
C VAL A 434 -0.05 -10.66 17.29
N TYR A 435 -0.01 -10.92 15.98
CA TYR A 435 1.12 -11.50 15.26
C TYR A 435 1.83 -10.40 14.48
N ALA A 436 3.05 -10.07 14.86
CA ALA A 436 3.81 -8.97 14.26
C ALA A 436 4.98 -9.47 13.40
N GLY A 437 4.97 -9.13 12.14
CA GLY A 437 5.91 -9.53 11.08
C GLY A 437 5.19 -10.15 9.87
N PRO A 438 5.86 -10.19 8.72
CA PRO A 438 7.19 -9.65 8.43
C PRO A 438 7.21 -8.13 8.19
N GLY A 439 8.41 -7.53 8.34
CA GLY A 439 8.61 -6.10 8.06
C GLY A 439 8.62 -5.77 6.56
N GLU A 440 9.07 -6.70 5.73
CA GLU A 440 9.23 -6.54 4.28
C GLU A 440 7.99 -7.03 3.48
N ALA A 441 6.80 -6.80 4.03
CA ALA A 441 5.55 -7.40 3.55
C ALA A 441 5.25 -7.09 2.07
N THR A 442 5.44 -5.84 1.62
CA THR A 442 5.18 -5.44 0.24
C THR A 442 6.00 -6.25 -0.75
N ALA A 443 7.32 -6.28 -0.57
CA ALA A 443 8.20 -7.05 -1.45
C ALA A 443 7.92 -8.56 -1.38
N ILE A 444 7.59 -9.09 -0.20
CA ILE A 444 7.20 -10.50 -0.05
C ILE A 444 5.92 -10.77 -0.85
N GLY A 445 4.89 -9.95 -0.76
CA GLY A 445 3.64 -10.13 -1.51
C GLY A 445 3.84 -10.05 -3.02
N ASN A 446 4.69 -9.13 -3.49
CA ASN A 446 5.12 -9.07 -4.88
C ASN A 446 5.75 -10.40 -5.32
N LEU A 447 6.70 -10.91 -4.54
CA LEU A 447 7.33 -12.21 -4.81
C LEU A 447 6.32 -13.37 -4.76
N LEU A 448 5.38 -13.36 -3.81
CA LEU A 448 4.36 -14.42 -3.71
C LEU A 448 3.49 -14.50 -4.96
N ALA A 449 3.09 -13.36 -5.56
CA ALA A 449 2.32 -13.36 -6.79
C ALA A 449 3.09 -14.06 -7.94
N GLN A 450 4.40 -13.80 -8.05
CA GLN A 450 5.28 -14.44 -9.01
C GLN A 450 5.47 -15.94 -8.71
N MET A 451 5.70 -16.28 -7.45
CA MET A 451 5.90 -17.67 -6.99
C MET A 451 4.63 -18.50 -7.18
N LEU A 452 3.44 -17.95 -6.95
CA LEU A 452 2.16 -18.57 -7.22
C LEU A 452 1.97 -18.83 -8.71
N ALA A 453 2.28 -17.83 -9.56
CA ALA A 453 2.23 -17.98 -11.01
C ALA A 453 3.22 -19.04 -11.54
N ASN A 454 4.33 -19.27 -10.84
CA ASN A 454 5.34 -20.28 -11.17
C ASN A 454 5.16 -21.61 -10.40
N HIS A 455 4.01 -21.78 -9.73
CA HIS A 455 3.63 -23.01 -9.02
C HIS A 455 4.58 -23.44 -7.88
N GLU A 456 5.25 -22.47 -7.22
CA GLU A 456 6.01 -22.76 -5.99
C GLU A 456 5.07 -23.04 -4.80
N PHE A 457 3.84 -22.51 -4.85
CA PHE A 457 2.76 -22.74 -3.90
C PHE A 457 1.46 -23.09 -4.63
N ASN A 458 0.63 -23.95 -4.01
CA ASN A 458 -0.65 -24.41 -4.58
C ASN A 458 -1.83 -23.42 -4.36
N GLY A 459 -1.58 -22.26 -3.79
CA GLY A 459 -2.58 -21.21 -3.56
C GLY A 459 -2.19 -20.25 -2.45
N LEU A 460 -2.97 -19.19 -2.29
CA LEU A 460 -2.68 -18.09 -1.37
C LEU A 460 -2.50 -18.55 0.08
N LYS A 461 -3.34 -19.49 0.56
CA LYS A 461 -3.24 -19.99 1.93
C LYS A 461 -1.87 -20.63 2.20
N GLN A 462 -1.44 -21.54 1.31
CA GLN A 462 -0.14 -22.20 1.45
C GLN A 462 1.02 -21.19 1.36
N ALA A 463 0.92 -20.21 0.48
CA ALA A 463 1.92 -19.14 0.37
C ALA A 463 2.03 -18.34 1.68
N ARG A 464 0.92 -17.97 2.30
CA ARG A 464 0.88 -17.27 3.60
C ARG A 464 1.36 -18.12 4.78
N GLU A 465 1.09 -19.43 4.76
CA GLU A 465 1.67 -20.38 5.73
C GLU A 465 3.20 -20.46 5.54
N GLY A 466 3.66 -20.41 4.27
CA GLY A 466 5.07 -20.31 3.93
C GLY A 466 5.71 -19.02 4.47
N VAL A 467 5.02 -17.88 4.42
CA VAL A 467 5.47 -16.64 5.05
C VAL A 467 5.65 -16.80 6.55
N TYR A 468 4.64 -17.36 7.24
CA TYR A 468 4.72 -17.61 8.68
C TYR A 468 5.91 -18.49 9.07
N GLN A 469 6.20 -19.52 8.28
CA GLN A 469 7.31 -20.46 8.52
C GLN A 469 8.68 -19.88 8.17
N SER A 470 8.74 -18.88 7.27
CA SER A 470 9.99 -18.34 6.73
C SER A 470 10.53 -17.16 7.51
N PHE A 471 9.64 -16.39 8.12
CA PHE A 471 10.01 -15.13 8.77
C PHE A 471 9.71 -15.15 10.27
N ALA A 472 10.46 -14.35 11.03
CA ALA A 472 10.20 -14.17 12.45
C ALA A 472 8.89 -13.40 12.63
N VAL A 473 7.86 -14.10 13.10
CA VAL A 473 6.58 -13.54 13.50
C VAL A 473 6.52 -13.57 15.02
N LYS A 474 6.50 -12.38 15.65
CA LYS A 474 6.38 -12.28 17.12
C LYS A 474 4.92 -12.36 17.52
N GLU A 475 4.64 -13.15 18.55
CA GLU A 475 3.29 -13.26 19.14
C GLU A 475 3.20 -12.40 20.39
N TYR A 476 2.18 -11.53 20.46
CA TYR A 476 1.83 -10.74 21.63
C TYR A 476 0.45 -11.17 22.10
N LYS A 477 0.39 -11.72 23.32
CA LYS A 477 -0.87 -12.11 23.96
C LYS A 477 -1.34 -11.00 24.89
N PRO A 478 -2.66 -10.81 25.04
CA PRO A 478 -3.20 -9.89 26.02
C PRO A 478 -2.65 -10.23 27.42
N LEU A 479 -2.09 -9.23 28.08
CA LEU A 479 -1.71 -9.34 29.47
C LEU A 479 -3.01 -9.23 30.30
N LYS A 480 -3.29 -10.22 31.14
CA LYS A 480 -4.41 -10.11 32.08
C LYS A 480 -4.07 -8.97 33.05
N ILE A 481 -4.80 -7.85 32.93
CA ILE A 481 -4.78 -6.75 33.89
C ILE A 481 -5.60 -7.15 35.11
#